data_b01ccd5b7ce2faa3d0efe016c9ba0eeb
#
_entry.id   b01ccd5b7ce2faa3d0efe016c9ba0eeb
#
_cell.length_a   1.000
_cell.length_b   1.000
_cell.length_c   1.000
_cell.angle_alpha   90.00
_cell.angle_beta   90.00
_cell.angle_gamma   90.00
#
_symmetry.space_group_name_H-M   'P 1'
#
loop_
_entity.id
_entity.type
_entity.pdbx_description
1 polymer ?
#
loop_
_entity_poly.entity_id
_entity_poly.type
_entity_poly.pdbx_seq_one_letter_code
_entity_poly.pdbx_strand_id
1 'polypeptide(L)'
;MRYQSTRGASPEQTFQGILLGGLAPDGGLYLPTHYPQVTKAQLDAWRGLSYPDLAFEIIRLYCDDIPADDLKALLRKTYTPQVYCNGRPSDAASDITPVHWLGKEHGTQLGLLSLSNGPTLAFKDMAMQLLGNLFEYALKRAKQDLNILGATSGDT
;
A
#
# COMPACT_ATOMS: atom_id res chain seq x y z
N MET A 1 10.71 -11.90 3.56
CA MET A 1 9.46 -12.00 4.36
C MET A 1 8.72 -13.28 3.98
N ARG A 2 8.18 -14.01 4.97
CA ARG A 2 7.30 -15.17 4.74
C ARG A 2 5.90 -14.85 5.27
N TYR A 3 4.91 -15.50 4.67
CA TYR A 3 3.50 -15.29 5.00
C TYR A 3 2.86 -16.63 5.35
N GLN A 4 2.07 -16.63 6.41
CA GLN A 4 1.35 -17.81 6.92
C GLN A 4 -0.16 -17.58 6.88
N SER A 5 -0.92 -18.67 6.71
CA SER A 5 -2.38 -18.61 6.79
C SER A 5 -2.84 -18.39 8.24
N THR A 6 -3.89 -17.59 8.42
CA THR A 6 -4.56 -17.40 9.72
C THR A 6 -5.20 -18.68 10.26
N ARG A 7 -5.41 -19.69 9.40
CA ARG A 7 -5.92 -21.02 9.80
C ARG A 7 -4.82 -22.06 10.02
N GLY A 8 -3.58 -21.74 9.60
CA GLY A 8 -2.40 -22.55 9.89
C GLY A 8 -2.26 -23.86 9.12
N ALA A 9 -3.19 -24.20 8.23
CA ALA A 9 -3.15 -25.46 7.48
C ALA A 9 -2.52 -25.34 6.08
N SER A 10 -2.17 -24.14 5.66
CA SER A 10 -1.52 -23.89 4.38
C SER A 10 -0.01 -23.66 4.56
N PRO A 11 0.83 -24.09 3.60
CA PRO A 11 2.27 -23.84 3.66
C PRO A 11 2.56 -22.34 3.58
N GLU A 12 3.66 -21.94 4.22
CA GLU A 12 4.15 -20.55 4.13
C GLU A 12 4.53 -20.18 2.68
N GLN A 13 4.23 -18.94 2.32
CA GLN A 13 4.45 -18.39 0.99
C GLN A 13 5.34 -17.13 1.03
N THR A 14 5.86 -16.73 -0.14
CA THR A 14 6.46 -15.41 -0.38
C THR A 14 5.39 -14.38 -0.70
N PHE A 15 5.72 -13.09 -0.73
CA PHE A 15 4.78 -12.05 -1.12
C PHE A 15 4.25 -12.26 -2.55
N GLN A 16 5.12 -12.52 -3.52
CA GLN A 16 4.68 -12.80 -4.90
C GLN A 16 3.82 -14.07 -4.99
N GLY A 17 4.09 -15.07 -4.15
CA GLY A 17 3.31 -16.31 -4.08
C GLY A 17 1.87 -16.11 -3.61
N ILE A 18 1.62 -15.13 -2.74
CA ILE A 18 0.28 -14.82 -2.25
C ILE A 18 -0.46 -13.76 -3.04
N LEU A 19 0.27 -12.91 -3.79
CA LEU A 19 -0.27 -11.72 -4.45
C LEU A 19 -1.45 -12.03 -5.37
N LEU A 20 -1.34 -13.09 -6.18
CA LEU A 20 -2.40 -13.49 -7.13
C LEU A 20 -3.38 -14.51 -6.54
N GLY A 21 -3.09 -15.07 -5.38
CA GLY A 21 -3.86 -16.15 -4.79
C GLY A 21 -5.12 -15.71 -4.02
N GLY A 22 -5.17 -14.46 -3.56
CA GLY A 22 -6.26 -13.94 -2.73
C GLY A 22 -6.30 -14.59 -1.36
N LEU A 23 -7.02 -15.70 -1.21
CA LEU A 23 -7.10 -16.48 0.04
C LEU A 23 -6.09 -17.64 0.03
N ALA A 24 -5.70 -18.08 1.22
CA ALA A 24 -4.96 -19.32 1.38
C ALA A 24 -5.83 -20.53 1.03
N PRO A 25 -5.25 -21.67 0.55
CA PRO A 25 -6.00 -22.88 0.21
C PRO A 25 -6.92 -23.42 1.31
N ASP A 26 -6.60 -23.16 2.57
CA ASP A 26 -7.43 -23.51 3.73
C ASP A 26 -8.54 -22.48 4.02
N GLY A 27 -8.70 -21.46 3.16
CA GLY A 27 -9.67 -20.38 3.31
C GLY A 27 -9.27 -19.31 4.33
N GLY A 28 -8.02 -19.33 4.83
CA GLY A 28 -7.46 -18.29 5.71
C GLY A 28 -6.96 -17.08 4.92
N LEU A 29 -6.66 -16.01 5.66
CA LEU A 29 -5.94 -14.86 5.14
C LEU A 29 -4.43 -15.09 5.35
N TYR A 30 -3.61 -14.47 4.50
CA TYR A 30 -2.17 -14.47 4.71
C TYR A 30 -1.72 -13.29 5.58
N LEU A 31 -0.96 -13.59 6.62
CA LEU A 31 -0.29 -12.62 7.47
C LEU A 31 1.22 -12.84 7.42
N PRO A 32 2.05 -11.78 7.57
CA PRO A 32 3.49 -11.95 7.69
C PRO A 32 3.80 -12.76 8.96
N THR A 33 4.83 -13.62 8.88
CA THR A 33 5.26 -14.45 10.03
C THR A 33 5.83 -13.63 11.19
N HIS A 34 6.24 -12.40 10.92
CA HIS A 34 6.66 -11.42 11.92
C HIS A 34 6.44 -10.00 11.39
N TYR A 35 6.32 -9.05 12.32
CA TYR A 35 6.21 -7.62 11.98
C TYR A 35 7.55 -6.94 12.14
N PRO A 36 8.15 -6.40 11.04
CA PRO A 36 9.40 -5.66 11.11
C PRO A 36 9.31 -4.49 12.09
N GLN A 37 10.34 -4.33 12.92
CA GLN A 37 10.44 -3.21 13.84
C GLN A 37 11.22 -2.08 13.19
N VAL A 38 10.67 -0.88 13.22
CA VAL A 38 11.32 0.34 12.72
C VAL A 38 11.89 1.11 13.90
N THR A 39 13.18 1.43 13.83
CA THR A 39 13.87 2.19 14.85
C THR A 39 13.59 3.70 14.74
N LYS A 40 13.79 4.42 15.85
CA LYS A 40 13.70 5.89 15.84
C LYS A 40 14.66 6.52 14.82
N ALA A 41 15.87 5.99 14.68
CA ALA A 41 16.86 6.49 13.71
C ALA A 41 16.38 6.33 12.25
N GLN A 42 15.70 5.20 11.91
CA GLN A 42 15.10 5.02 10.60
C GLN A 42 13.94 6.01 10.37
N LEU A 43 13.05 6.20 11.34
CA LEU A 43 11.98 7.19 11.24
C LEU A 43 12.54 8.61 11.03
N ASP A 44 13.58 8.98 11.76
CA ASP A 44 14.21 10.29 11.61
C ASP A 44 14.87 10.45 10.23
N ALA A 45 15.51 9.40 9.71
CA ALA A 45 16.09 9.40 8.36
C ALA A 45 15.05 9.50 7.23
N TRP A 46 13.84 9.01 7.46
CA TRP A 46 12.77 9.00 6.47
C TRP A 46 11.96 10.30 6.38
N ARG A 47 12.12 11.24 7.33
CA ARG A 47 11.33 12.49 7.42
C ARG A 47 11.36 13.36 6.17
N GLY A 48 12.46 13.32 5.40
CA GLY A 48 12.61 14.13 4.21
C GLY A 48 12.32 13.41 2.89
N LEU A 49 11.88 12.16 2.95
CA LEU A 49 11.58 11.38 1.76
C LEU A 49 10.30 11.86 1.08
N SER A 50 10.26 11.72 -0.26
CA SER A 50 9.00 11.81 -1.00
C SER A 50 8.06 10.67 -0.59
N TYR A 51 6.75 10.85 -0.81
CA TYR A 51 5.77 9.81 -0.45
C TYR A 51 6.09 8.44 -1.08
N PRO A 52 6.39 8.32 -2.41
CA PRO A 52 6.75 7.03 -2.99
C PRO A 52 8.08 6.46 -2.45
N ASP A 53 9.04 7.30 -2.09
CA ASP A 53 10.29 6.81 -1.50
C ASP A 53 10.10 6.36 -0.04
N LEU A 54 9.25 7.03 0.73
CA LEU A 54 8.84 6.56 2.06
C LEU A 54 8.05 5.25 1.96
N ALA A 55 7.12 5.15 1.01
CA ALA A 55 6.38 3.91 0.74
C ALA A 55 7.34 2.76 0.40
N PHE A 56 8.40 3.02 -0.37
CA PHE A 56 9.43 2.02 -0.66
C PHE A 56 10.12 1.52 0.62
N GLU A 57 10.54 2.42 1.50
CA GLU A 57 11.23 2.04 2.73
C GLU A 57 10.38 1.16 3.65
N ILE A 58 9.06 1.35 3.65
CA ILE A 58 8.13 0.56 4.44
C ILE A 58 7.78 -0.76 3.71
N ILE A 59 7.38 -0.68 2.45
CA ILE A 59 6.83 -1.83 1.71
C ILE A 59 7.91 -2.87 1.41
N ARG A 60 9.16 -2.48 1.17
CA ARG A 60 10.27 -3.42 0.96
C ARG A 60 10.53 -4.35 2.17
N LEU A 61 10.07 -3.97 3.36
CA LEU A 61 10.15 -4.83 4.55
C LEU A 61 9.20 -6.03 4.46
N TYR A 62 8.16 -5.92 3.64
CA TYR A 62 7.14 -6.93 3.44
C TYR A 62 7.25 -7.63 2.07
N CYS A 63 7.76 -6.95 1.06
CA CYS A 63 7.85 -7.42 -0.32
C CYS A 63 9.31 -7.59 -0.75
N ASP A 64 10.10 -8.40 -0.01
CA ASP A 64 11.53 -8.58 -0.23
C ASP A 64 11.89 -9.50 -1.41
N ASP A 65 10.90 -10.14 -2.01
CA ASP A 65 11.01 -10.97 -3.21
C ASP A 65 10.75 -10.21 -4.52
N ILE A 66 10.44 -8.90 -4.46
CA ILE A 66 10.41 -8.00 -5.61
C ILE A 66 11.75 -7.24 -5.69
N PRO A 67 12.45 -7.22 -6.85
CA PRO A 67 13.67 -6.42 -7.00
C PRO A 67 13.45 -4.95 -6.62
N ALA A 68 14.41 -4.36 -5.92
CA ALA A 68 14.28 -3.02 -5.34
C ALA A 68 13.95 -1.93 -6.39
N ASP A 69 14.56 -2.01 -7.57
CA ASP A 69 14.34 -1.03 -8.63
C ASP A 69 12.93 -1.17 -9.25
N ASP A 70 12.45 -2.42 -9.38
CA ASP A 70 11.09 -2.70 -9.87
C ASP A 70 10.05 -2.17 -8.86
N LEU A 71 10.25 -2.44 -7.56
CA LEU A 71 9.36 -1.96 -6.51
C LEU A 71 9.34 -0.42 -6.45
N LYS A 72 10.50 0.25 -6.54
CA LYS A 72 10.57 1.71 -6.63
C LYS A 72 9.81 2.25 -7.83
N ALA A 73 9.96 1.64 -9.00
CA ALA A 73 9.26 2.05 -10.21
C ALA A 73 7.73 1.92 -10.05
N LEU A 74 7.26 0.81 -9.47
CA LEU A 74 5.85 0.59 -9.18
C LEU A 74 5.28 1.64 -8.22
N LEU A 75 6.00 1.95 -7.14
CA LEU A 75 5.55 2.94 -6.15
C LEU A 75 5.52 4.37 -6.71
N ARG A 76 6.52 4.74 -7.52
CA ARG A 76 6.55 6.02 -8.21
C ARG A 76 5.46 6.15 -9.29
N LYS A 77 5.10 5.05 -9.96
CA LYS A 77 3.95 5.00 -10.88
C LYS A 77 2.62 5.14 -10.13
N THR A 78 2.52 4.56 -8.94
CA THR A 78 1.29 4.52 -8.15
C THR A 78 1.01 5.84 -7.44
N TYR A 79 1.97 6.31 -6.64
CA TYR A 79 1.77 7.45 -5.74
C TYR A 79 2.24 8.74 -6.39
N THR A 80 1.40 9.29 -7.26
CA THR A 80 1.65 10.53 -7.97
C THR A 80 0.59 11.59 -7.63
N PRO A 81 0.93 12.88 -7.68
CA PRO A 81 -0.06 13.95 -7.54
C PRO A 81 -1.23 13.83 -8.52
N GLN A 82 -1.00 13.33 -9.73
CA GLN A 82 -2.03 13.16 -10.75
C GLN A 82 -3.07 12.11 -10.38
N VAL A 83 -2.65 11.02 -9.71
CA VAL A 83 -3.55 9.96 -9.23
C VAL A 83 -4.31 10.41 -7.98
N TYR A 84 -3.69 11.21 -7.11
CA TYR A 84 -4.24 11.58 -5.81
C TYR A 84 -4.60 13.06 -5.68
N CYS A 85 -5.02 13.70 -6.77
CA CYS A 85 -5.44 15.12 -6.76
C CYS A 85 -6.95 15.33 -6.64
N ASN A 86 -7.76 14.28 -6.64
CA ASN A 86 -9.21 14.41 -6.67
C ASN A 86 -9.76 15.06 -5.38
N GLY A 87 -10.70 15.99 -5.55
CA GLY A 87 -11.32 16.71 -4.45
C GLY A 87 -10.45 17.79 -3.80
N ARG A 88 -9.29 18.13 -4.40
CA ARG A 88 -8.37 19.15 -3.89
C ARG A 88 -8.05 20.24 -4.91
N PRO A 89 -7.78 21.48 -4.48
CA PRO A 89 -7.18 22.49 -5.34
C PRO A 89 -5.83 21.98 -5.91
N SER A 90 -5.48 22.39 -7.12
CA SER A 90 -4.28 21.93 -7.83
C SER A 90 -2.95 22.25 -7.13
N ASP A 91 -2.93 23.32 -6.35
CA ASP A 91 -1.76 23.75 -5.56
C ASP A 91 -1.47 22.89 -4.33
N ALA A 92 -2.47 22.17 -3.82
CA ALA A 92 -2.34 21.22 -2.70
C ALA A 92 -2.07 19.78 -3.17
N ALA A 93 -1.95 19.54 -4.47
CA ALA A 93 -1.86 18.18 -5.03
C ALA A 93 -0.49 17.49 -4.84
N SER A 94 0.54 18.21 -4.33
CA SER A 94 1.86 17.62 -4.06
C SER A 94 1.83 16.57 -2.94
N ASP A 95 0.93 16.70 -1.99
CA ASP A 95 0.84 15.82 -0.84
C ASP A 95 -0.18 14.70 -1.09
N ILE A 96 0.28 13.45 -1.13
CA ILE A 96 -0.59 12.28 -1.33
C ILE A 96 -1.57 12.12 -0.16
N THR A 97 -1.08 12.27 1.07
CA THR A 97 -1.88 12.16 2.31
C THR A 97 -1.64 13.36 3.22
N PRO A 98 -2.21 14.54 2.90
CA PRO A 98 -2.01 15.73 3.72
C PRO A 98 -2.64 15.61 5.10
N VAL A 99 -2.01 16.26 6.09
CA VAL A 99 -2.56 16.42 7.44
C VAL A 99 -3.08 17.84 7.58
N HIS A 100 -4.37 17.98 7.84
CA HIS A 100 -5.03 19.25 8.15
C HIS A 100 -5.09 19.46 9.65
N TRP A 101 -4.38 20.46 10.16
CA TRP A 101 -4.36 20.77 11.57
C TRP A 101 -5.60 21.59 11.94
N LEU A 102 -6.42 21.05 12.86
CA LEU A 102 -7.67 21.65 13.29
C LEU A 102 -7.52 22.54 14.54
N GLY A 103 -6.30 22.61 15.11
CA GLY A 103 -6.01 23.37 16.33
C GLY A 103 -5.78 22.48 17.54
N LYS A 104 -5.89 23.10 18.72
CA LYS A 104 -5.73 22.40 20.02
C LYS A 104 -7.06 22.25 20.71
N GLU A 105 -7.35 21.04 21.17
CA GLU A 105 -8.49 20.73 22.00
C GLU A 105 -8.00 20.00 23.27
N HIS A 106 -8.41 20.51 24.44
CA HIS A 106 -7.97 19.98 25.75
C HIS A 106 -6.44 19.81 25.88
N GLY A 107 -5.67 20.74 25.29
CA GLY A 107 -4.19 20.70 25.31
C GLY A 107 -3.55 19.77 24.30
N THR A 108 -4.33 18.99 23.55
CA THR A 108 -3.86 18.07 22.50
C THR A 108 -4.03 18.70 21.13
N GLN A 109 -3.00 18.60 20.28
CA GLN A 109 -3.08 19.02 18.88
C GLN A 109 -3.91 18.00 18.10
N LEU A 110 -4.97 18.49 17.43
CA LEU A 110 -5.84 17.66 16.59
C LEU A 110 -5.46 17.83 15.12
N GLY A 111 -5.22 16.70 14.43
CA GLY A 111 -4.94 16.67 13.00
C GLY A 111 -5.86 15.68 12.28
N LEU A 112 -6.33 16.06 11.10
CA LEU A 112 -7.09 15.21 10.19
C LEU A 112 -6.19 14.73 9.05
N LEU A 113 -5.92 13.43 8.98
CA LEU A 113 -5.21 12.79 7.87
C LEU A 113 -6.19 12.51 6.73
N SER A 114 -5.96 13.14 5.56
CA SER A 114 -6.81 12.96 4.38
C SER A 114 -6.35 11.74 3.59
N LEU A 115 -7.23 10.76 3.41
CA LEU A 115 -6.97 9.52 2.66
C LEU A 115 -7.86 9.36 1.44
N SER A 116 -8.86 10.22 1.24
CA SER A 116 -9.88 10.12 0.18
C SER A 116 -9.56 11.02 -1.03
N ASN A 117 -8.31 11.06 -1.46
CA ASN A 117 -7.86 11.91 -2.57
C ASN A 117 -7.64 11.14 -3.88
N GLY A 118 -7.86 9.83 -3.87
CA GLY A 118 -7.68 8.97 -5.03
C GLY A 118 -8.82 9.04 -6.04
N PRO A 119 -8.76 8.24 -7.13
CA PRO A 119 -9.72 8.32 -8.24
C PRO A 119 -11.18 8.06 -7.85
N THR A 120 -11.44 7.23 -6.84
CA THR A 120 -12.79 6.88 -6.40
C THR A 120 -13.25 7.66 -5.17
N LEU A 121 -12.39 8.51 -4.59
CA LEU A 121 -12.59 9.24 -3.35
C LEU A 121 -12.77 8.34 -2.12
N ALA A 122 -12.54 7.04 -2.23
CA ALA A 122 -12.49 6.09 -1.13
C ALA A 122 -11.06 5.94 -0.61
N PHE A 123 -10.90 5.76 0.70
CA PHE A 123 -9.57 5.53 1.30
C PHE A 123 -8.88 4.27 0.76
N LYS A 124 -9.65 3.33 0.25
CA LYS A 124 -9.16 2.08 -0.38
C LYS A 124 -8.28 2.31 -1.61
N ASP A 125 -8.41 3.46 -2.27
CA ASP A 125 -7.52 3.84 -3.37
C ASP A 125 -6.05 3.78 -2.98
N MET A 126 -5.72 4.06 -1.71
CA MET A 126 -4.35 3.98 -1.20
C MET A 126 -3.72 2.59 -1.38
N ALA A 127 -4.52 1.54 -1.24
CA ALA A 127 -4.06 0.16 -1.45
C ALA A 127 -4.37 -0.36 -2.86
N MET A 128 -5.56 -0.07 -3.39
CA MET A 128 -6.04 -0.65 -4.66
C MET A 128 -5.26 -0.17 -5.88
N GLN A 129 -4.80 1.09 -5.90
CA GLN A 129 -3.95 1.59 -6.98
C GLN A 129 -2.60 0.85 -7.02
N LEU A 130 -2.00 0.57 -5.86
CA LEU A 130 -0.78 -0.22 -5.79
C LEU A 130 -1.03 -1.68 -6.16
N LEU A 131 -2.11 -2.28 -5.65
CA LEU A 131 -2.47 -3.66 -5.94
C LEU A 131 -2.65 -3.90 -7.44
N GLY A 132 -3.32 -2.99 -8.16
CA GLY A 132 -3.46 -3.08 -9.61
C GLY A 132 -2.12 -3.07 -10.34
N ASN A 133 -1.20 -2.19 -9.95
CA ASN A 133 0.15 -2.14 -10.53
C ASN A 133 0.99 -3.38 -10.19
N LEU A 134 0.83 -3.93 -8.98
CA LEU A 134 1.49 -5.19 -8.57
C LEU A 134 0.94 -6.38 -9.35
N PHE A 135 -0.36 -6.45 -9.60
CA PHE A 135 -0.96 -7.48 -10.45
C PHE A 135 -0.42 -7.41 -11.87
N GLU A 136 -0.42 -6.21 -12.49
CA GLU A 136 0.14 -6.02 -13.82
C GLU A 136 1.59 -6.50 -13.90
N TYR A 137 2.41 -6.15 -12.91
CA TYR A 137 3.80 -6.58 -12.81
C TYR A 137 3.93 -8.10 -12.71
N ALA A 138 3.19 -8.73 -11.78
CA ALA A 138 3.28 -10.16 -11.53
C ALA A 138 2.78 -10.99 -12.75
N LEU A 139 1.64 -10.59 -13.33
CA LEU A 139 1.05 -11.26 -14.49
C LEU A 139 1.94 -11.20 -15.72
N LYS A 140 2.56 -10.05 -16.01
CA LYS A 140 3.53 -9.92 -17.11
C LYS A 140 4.71 -10.89 -16.94
N ARG A 141 5.23 -11.04 -15.72
CA ARG A 141 6.35 -11.94 -15.44
C ARG A 141 5.93 -13.42 -15.53
N ALA A 142 4.74 -13.74 -15.04
CA ALA A 142 4.17 -15.09 -15.09
C ALA A 142 3.66 -15.47 -16.49
N LYS A 143 3.52 -14.51 -17.42
CA LYS A 143 2.85 -14.69 -18.72
C LYS A 143 1.45 -15.31 -18.55
N GLN A 144 0.68 -14.76 -17.62
CA GLN A 144 -0.65 -15.24 -17.26
C GLN A 144 -1.66 -14.09 -17.31
N ASP A 145 -2.92 -14.44 -17.52
CA ASP A 145 -4.06 -13.56 -17.40
C ASP A 145 -4.82 -13.85 -16.10
N LEU A 146 -5.45 -12.85 -15.53
CA LEU A 146 -6.28 -12.98 -14.34
C LEU A 146 -7.65 -12.34 -14.58
N ASN A 147 -8.70 -13.11 -14.33
CA ASN A 147 -10.06 -12.58 -14.28
C ASN A 147 -10.40 -12.21 -12.85
N ILE A 148 -10.85 -10.97 -12.64
CA ILE A 148 -11.24 -10.47 -11.32
C ILE A 148 -12.76 -10.35 -11.30
N LEU A 149 -13.39 -11.08 -10.38
CA LEU A 149 -14.79 -10.90 -10.02
C LEU A 149 -14.87 -10.22 -8.67
N GLY A 150 -15.47 -9.06 -8.61
CA GLY A 150 -15.63 -8.27 -7.40
C GLY A 150 -17.09 -8.08 -7.01
N ALA A 151 -17.33 -8.01 -5.71
CA ALA A 151 -18.58 -7.53 -5.14
C ALA A 151 -18.26 -6.49 -4.07
N THR A 152 -18.97 -5.38 -4.07
CA THR A 152 -18.73 -4.28 -3.14
C THR A 152 -20.02 -3.75 -2.55
N SER A 153 -19.95 -3.22 -1.32
CA SER A 153 -21.04 -2.48 -0.67
C SER A 153 -21.23 -1.05 -1.21
N GLY A 154 -20.39 -0.61 -2.15
CA GLY A 154 -20.47 0.70 -2.79
C GLY A 154 -19.33 1.66 -2.46
N ASP A 155 -18.42 1.29 -1.55
CA ASP A 155 -17.28 2.10 -1.11
C ASP A 155 -15.93 1.64 -1.73
N THR A 156 -15.99 0.72 -2.67
CA THR A 156 -14.80 0.18 -3.36
C THR A 156 -15.02 0.14 -4.84
#